data_8570d03429d9e5fa0ac89c52a020181b
#
_entry.id   8570d03429d9e5fa0ac89c52a020181b
#
_cell.length_a   1.000
_cell.length_b   1.000
_cell.length_c   1.000
_cell.angle_alpha   90.00
_cell.angle_beta   90.00
_cell.angle_gamma   90.00
#
_symmetry.space_group_name_H-M   'P 1'
#
loop_
_entity.id
_entity.type
_entity.pdbx_description
1 polymer ?
#
loop_
_entity_poly.entity_id
_entity_poly.type
_entity_poly.pdbx_seq_one_letter_code
_entity_poly.pdbx_strand_id
1 'polypeptide(L)'
;MSTLSNIFTLTGLTLEEAIQQLDQELPAGAYKALPGAVDLTDIDPNWMRKTLNHVFGLCGLGWGYEFDPANLEYRYESRTNARGNEYGVYVAVLTHLRFWYKLVDGNTQYNCAIHATGASENANIAYAMEGAITNALGNAVSNIGFQESVYLGLRSHKDFQPAPNGNGNGNGKAYAPKSAPAPVPAPQPQPAPAAEAAGEGELADPGQFILTFGKNKGSSLAELWNSGPVGQGYVRWLAAVSGKGFEPRTPEDRYAQRMAKAFLSLQSAYAG
;
A
#
# COMPACT_ATOMS: atom_id res chain seq x y z
N MET A 1 39.80 15.01 6.58
CA MET A 1 38.36 14.88 6.73
C MET A 1 37.80 14.62 5.34
N SER A 2 37.37 13.40 5.05
CA SER A 2 36.72 13.07 3.78
C SER A 2 35.38 13.82 3.76
N THR A 3 35.22 14.75 2.82
CA THR A 3 33.96 15.49 2.67
C THR A 3 32.93 14.54 2.06
N LEU A 4 31.84 14.30 2.75
CA LEU A 4 30.69 13.51 2.28
C LEU A 4 30.10 14.01 0.93
N SER A 5 30.63 15.11 0.42
CA SER A 5 30.22 15.77 -0.83
C SER A 5 30.44 14.97 -2.11
N ASN A 6 31.23 13.89 -2.05
CA ASN A 6 31.54 13.04 -3.23
C ASN A 6 30.81 11.69 -3.18
N ILE A 7 29.87 11.51 -2.25
CA ILE A 7 29.09 10.28 -2.14
C ILE A 7 27.75 10.45 -2.86
N PHE A 8 27.44 9.51 -3.73
CA PHE A 8 26.23 9.51 -4.56
C PHE A 8 25.45 8.21 -4.39
N THR A 9 24.16 8.26 -4.64
CA THR A 9 23.33 7.06 -4.86
C THR A 9 23.69 6.42 -6.20
N LEU A 10 23.25 5.19 -6.46
CA LEU A 10 23.45 4.57 -7.79
C LEU A 10 22.70 5.31 -8.92
N THR A 11 21.72 6.13 -8.59
CA THR A 11 21.00 6.99 -9.54
C THR A 11 21.70 8.32 -9.81
N GLY A 12 22.83 8.58 -9.13
CA GLY A 12 23.64 9.79 -9.29
C GLY A 12 23.21 10.97 -8.41
N LEU A 13 22.31 10.79 -7.47
CA LEU A 13 21.93 11.84 -6.51
C LEU A 13 23.02 11.98 -5.43
N THR A 14 23.35 13.19 -5.05
CA THR A 14 24.12 13.49 -3.85
C THR A 14 23.36 13.07 -2.60
N LEU A 15 24.01 12.93 -1.45
CA LEU A 15 23.32 12.62 -0.19
C LEU A 15 22.26 13.66 0.17
N GLU A 16 22.55 14.94 -0.08
CA GLU A 16 21.60 16.01 0.20
C GLU A 16 20.37 15.91 -0.69
N GLU A 17 20.54 15.71 -1.99
CA GLU A 17 19.44 15.50 -2.93
C GLU A 17 18.64 14.23 -2.59
N ALA A 18 19.31 13.15 -2.19
CA ALA A 18 18.67 11.91 -1.77
C ALA A 18 17.77 12.14 -0.54
N ILE A 19 18.24 12.83 0.49
CA ILE A 19 17.44 13.18 1.67
C ILE A 19 16.25 14.05 1.29
N GLN A 20 16.43 15.06 0.43
CA GLN A 20 15.34 15.90 -0.04
C GLN A 20 14.28 15.09 -0.84
N GLN A 21 14.73 14.15 -1.67
CA GLN A 21 13.82 13.28 -2.43
C GLN A 21 13.07 12.28 -1.54
N LEU A 22 13.72 11.78 -0.48
CA LEU A 22 13.07 10.89 0.49
C LEU A 22 11.95 11.59 1.27
N ASP A 23 12.08 12.87 1.59
CA ASP A 23 11.05 13.66 2.29
C ASP A 23 10.16 14.49 1.33
N GLN A 24 10.33 14.34 0.01
CA GLN A 24 9.49 15.04 -0.95
C GLN A 24 8.01 14.71 -0.72
N GLU A 25 7.15 15.72 -0.82
CA GLU A 25 5.71 15.54 -0.74
C GLU A 25 5.22 14.56 -1.80
N LEU A 26 4.51 13.53 -1.37
CA LEU A 26 3.88 12.54 -2.22
C LEU A 26 2.48 13.01 -2.66
N PRO A 27 1.90 12.44 -3.72
CA PRO A 27 0.51 12.72 -4.07
C PRO A 27 -0.44 12.46 -2.90
N ALA A 28 -1.51 13.25 -2.79
CA ALA A 28 -2.50 13.20 -1.71
C ALA A 28 -2.99 11.79 -1.36
N GLY A 29 -3.16 10.92 -2.37
CA GLY A 29 -3.58 9.53 -2.19
C GLY A 29 -2.56 8.62 -1.50
N ALA A 30 -1.31 9.09 -1.29
CA ALA A 30 -0.29 8.36 -0.55
C ALA A 30 -0.51 8.43 0.97
N TYR A 31 -1.21 9.45 1.45
CA TYR A 31 -1.42 9.71 2.86
C TYR A 31 -2.81 9.27 3.30
N LYS A 32 -2.89 8.39 4.28
CA LYS A 32 -4.13 7.81 4.78
C LYS A 32 -4.24 8.00 6.28
N ALA A 33 -5.46 8.16 6.79
CA ALA A 33 -5.68 8.06 8.24
C ALA A 33 -5.40 6.64 8.71
N LEU A 34 -4.64 6.48 9.78
CA LEU A 34 -4.44 5.16 10.40
C LEU A 34 -5.75 4.74 11.09
N PRO A 35 -6.33 3.56 10.76
CA PRO A 35 -7.56 3.09 11.40
C PRO A 35 -7.41 3.00 12.92
N GLY A 36 -8.34 3.63 13.64
CA GLY A 36 -8.33 3.64 15.12
C GLY A 36 -7.44 4.69 15.77
N ALA A 37 -6.67 5.45 15.00
CA ALA A 37 -5.82 6.55 15.51
C ALA A 37 -6.07 7.82 14.68
N VAL A 38 -6.97 8.68 15.17
CA VAL A 38 -7.54 9.82 14.43
C VAL A 38 -6.49 10.82 13.94
N ASP A 39 -5.36 10.90 14.59
CA ASP A 39 -4.32 11.90 14.30
C ASP A 39 -3.06 11.32 13.66
N LEU A 40 -2.99 10.01 13.45
CA LEU A 40 -1.85 9.39 12.82
C LEU A 40 -2.05 9.22 11.31
N THR A 41 -0.99 9.49 10.57
CA THR A 41 -0.94 9.36 9.11
C THR A 41 -0.15 8.12 8.74
N ASP A 42 -0.77 7.24 7.97
CA ASP A 42 -0.15 6.11 7.31
C ASP A 42 0.26 6.49 5.89
N ILE A 43 1.37 5.92 5.42
CA ILE A 43 1.89 6.15 4.07
C ILE A 43 1.75 4.85 3.27
N ASP A 44 1.08 4.93 2.13
CA ASP A 44 0.90 3.77 1.25
C ASP A 44 2.26 3.17 0.83
N PRO A 45 2.52 1.89 1.14
CA PRO A 45 3.81 1.25 0.90
C PRO A 45 4.28 1.25 -0.56
N ASN A 46 3.36 1.37 -1.51
CA ASN A 46 3.72 1.43 -2.93
C ASN A 46 4.46 2.74 -3.26
N TRP A 47 4.06 3.85 -2.61
CA TRP A 47 4.78 5.11 -2.76
C TRP A 47 6.15 5.06 -2.11
N MET A 48 6.29 4.40 -0.97
CA MET A 48 7.59 4.14 -0.34
C MET A 48 8.53 3.41 -1.30
N ARG A 49 8.10 2.29 -1.87
CA ARG A 49 8.90 1.51 -2.83
C ARG A 49 9.24 2.30 -4.09
N LYS A 50 8.29 3.11 -4.59
CA LYS A 50 8.53 3.99 -5.74
C LYS A 50 9.59 5.05 -5.45
N THR A 51 9.54 5.68 -4.28
CA THR A 51 10.54 6.66 -3.85
C THR A 51 11.91 6.02 -3.69
N LEU A 52 12.00 4.86 -3.04
CA LEU A 52 13.27 4.14 -2.89
C LEU A 52 13.88 3.73 -4.24
N ASN A 53 13.04 3.29 -5.20
CA ASN A 53 13.50 3.01 -6.56
C ASN A 53 14.02 4.26 -7.27
N HIS A 54 13.39 5.41 -7.05
CA HIS A 54 13.83 6.69 -7.62
C HIS A 54 15.16 7.14 -7.02
N VAL A 55 15.32 7.03 -5.72
CA VAL A 55 16.50 7.52 -5.00
C VAL A 55 17.70 6.58 -5.16
N PHE A 56 17.52 5.28 -4.93
CA PHE A 56 18.61 4.30 -4.86
C PHE A 56 18.77 3.42 -6.10
N GLY A 57 17.79 3.42 -7.01
CA GLY A 57 17.71 2.50 -8.14
C GLY A 57 16.76 1.32 -7.86
N LEU A 58 16.69 0.35 -8.76
CA LEU A 58 15.75 -0.75 -8.64
C LEU A 58 16.00 -1.61 -7.39
N CYS A 59 14.92 -2.06 -6.76
CA CYS A 59 14.98 -3.04 -5.67
C CYS A 59 15.76 -4.30 -6.10
N GLY A 60 16.62 -4.79 -5.24
CA GLY A 60 17.56 -5.88 -5.52
C GLY A 60 18.87 -5.42 -6.17
N LEU A 61 18.94 -4.21 -6.74
CA LEU A 61 20.15 -3.66 -7.35
C LEU A 61 20.76 -2.52 -6.52
N GLY A 62 20.00 -1.46 -6.27
CA GLY A 62 20.43 -0.27 -5.53
C GLY A 62 20.02 -0.27 -4.07
N TRP A 63 18.96 -0.96 -3.74
CA TRP A 63 18.44 -1.17 -2.40
C TRP A 63 17.69 -2.49 -2.33
N GLY A 64 17.41 -2.95 -1.14
CA GLY A 64 16.60 -4.13 -0.89
C GLY A 64 16.46 -4.41 0.59
N TYR A 65 15.78 -5.49 0.90
CA TYR A 65 15.67 -5.99 2.27
C TYR A 65 15.72 -7.50 2.30
N GLU A 66 16.14 -8.03 3.41
CA GLU A 66 16.23 -9.45 3.68
C GLU A 66 15.91 -9.73 5.14
N PHE A 67 15.40 -10.90 5.42
CA PHE A 67 15.16 -11.41 6.76
C PHE A 67 15.22 -12.95 6.75
N ASP A 68 15.54 -13.53 7.88
CA ASP A 68 15.38 -14.97 8.07
C ASP A 68 13.89 -15.28 8.31
N PRO A 69 13.27 -16.20 7.58
CA PRO A 69 11.89 -16.61 7.84
C PRO A 69 11.62 -17.02 9.30
N ALA A 70 12.61 -17.51 10.01
CA ALA A 70 12.50 -17.84 11.44
C ALA A 70 12.26 -16.62 12.34
N ASN A 71 12.57 -15.40 11.85
CA ASN A 71 12.32 -14.14 12.55
C ASN A 71 10.90 -13.61 12.34
N LEU A 72 10.10 -14.24 11.49
CA LEU A 72 8.70 -13.88 11.25
C LEU A 72 7.79 -14.84 12.02
N GLU A 73 7.43 -14.40 13.22
CA GLU A 73 6.55 -15.15 14.11
C GLU A 73 5.10 -14.69 13.96
N TYR A 74 4.16 -15.59 14.20
CA TYR A 74 2.75 -15.23 14.27
C TYR A 74 2.04 -16.05 15.34
N ARG A 75 0.94 -15.48 15.88
CA ARG A 75 0.04 -16.13 16.79
C ARG A 75 -1.41 -15.75 16.51
N TYR A 76 -2.32 -16.64 16.84
CA TYR A 76 -3.75 -16.36 16.80
C TYR A 76 -4.20 -15.84 18.17
N GLU A 77 -4.96 -14.75 18.17
CA GLU A 77 -5.54 -14.17 19.37
C GLU A 77 -7.06 -14.05 19.22
N SER A 78 -7.81 -14.49 20.23
CA SER A 78 -9.24 -14.16 20.36
C SER A 78 -9.37 -12.85 21.11
N ARG A 79 -10.17 -11.93 20.57
CA ARG A 79 -10.46 -10.62 21.16
C ARG A 79 -11.95 -10.38 21.22
N THR A 80 -12.38 -9.50 22.11
CA THR A 80 -13.78 -9.11 22.26
C THR A 80 -13.92 -7.65 21.83
N ASN A 81 -14.87 -7.35 20.95
CA ASN A 81 -15.16 -5.98 20.55
C ASN A 81 -16.00 -5.26 21.62
N ALA A 82 -16.20 -3.94 21.46
CA ALA A 82 -16.97 -3.11 22.38
C ALA A 82 -18.46 -3.54 22.52
N ARG A 83 -18.96 -4.41 21.64
CA ARG A 83 -20.34 -4.97 21.69
C ARG A 83 -20.39 -6.36 22.36
N GLY A 84 -19.27 -6.84 22.89
CA GLY A 84 -19.18 -8.16 23.52
C GLY A 84 -19.02 -9.34 22.56
N ASN A 85 -18.88 -9.10 21.26
CA ASN A 85 -18.69 -10.16 20.27
C ASN A 85 -17.22 -10.57 20.19
N GLU A 86 -16.96 -11.86 20.25
CA GLU A 86 -15.61 -12.42 20.03
C GLU A 86 -15.26 -12.41 18.55
N TYR A 87 -14.00 -12.12 18.27
CA TYR A 87 -13.40 -12.20 16.94
C TYR A 87 -11.94 -12.62 17.04
N GLY A 88 -11.44 -13.30 16.02
CA GLY A 88 -10.06 -13.75 15.97
C GLY A 88 -9.20 -12.90 15.05
N VAL A 89 -7.95 -12.67 15.47
CA VAL A 89 -6.93 -12.01 14.66
C VAL A 89 -5.63 -12.79 14.71
N TYR A 90 -4.88 -12.75 13.63
CA TYR A 90 -3.48 -13.15 13.60
C TYR A 90 -2.62 -11.92 13.88
N VAL A 91 -1.76 -12.03 14.86
CA VAL A 91 -0.72 -11.04 15.16
C VAL A 91 0.58 -11.59 14.61
N ALA A 92 1.20 -10.90 13.66
CA ALA A 92 2.50 -11.26 13.13
C ALA A 92 3.54 -10.23 13.58
N VAL A 93 4.75 -10.72 13.90
CA VAL A 93 5.89 -9.91 14.34
C VAL A 93 7.12 -10.36 13.56
N LEU A 94 7.76 -9.42 12.87
CA LEU A 94 9.07 -9.61 12.29
C LEU A 94 10.11 -8.97 13.22
N THR A 95 10.91 -9.80 13.89
CA THR A 95 11.85 -9.38 14.92
C THR A 95 13.15 -8.82 14.35
N HIS A 96 13.47 -9.14 13.09
CA HIS A 96 14.69 -8.69 12.45
C HIS A 96 14.54 -8.63 10.94
N LEU A 97 14.53 -7.42 10.38
CA LEU A 97 14.64 -7.13 8.95
C LEU A 97 15.91 -6.32 8.74
N ARG A 98 16.71 -6.70 7.77
CA ARG A 98 17.86 -5.94 7.29
C ARG A 98 17.47 -5.22 6.01
N PHE A 99 17.27 -3.91 6.06
CA PHE A 99 17.19 -3.04 4.89
C PHE A 99 18.61 -2.65 4.48
N TRP A 100 18.93 -2.67 3.20
CA TRP A 100 20.22 -2.28 2.68
C TRP A 100 20.08 -1.37 1.45
N TYR A 101 21.06 -0.49 1.26
CA TYR A 101 21.19 0.36 0.09
C TYR A 101 22.66 0.61 -0.24
N LYS A 102 22.93 1.02 -1.48
CA LYS A 102 24.28 1.24 -1.97
C LYS A 102 24.51 2.72 -2.26
N LEU A 103 25.72 3.15 -1.90
CA LEU A 103 26.26 4.46 -2.22
C LEU A 103 27.58 4.29 -2.94
N VAL A 104 28.02 5.29 -3.71
CA VAL A 104 29.28 5.27 -4.47
C VAL A 104 30.06 6.55 -4.25
N ASP A 105 31.38 6.43 -4.19
CA ASP A 105 32.36 7.51 -4.20
C ASP A 105 33.45 7.14 -5.21
N GLY A 106 33.39 7.71 -6.41
CA GLY A 106 34.24 7.28 -7.52
C GLY A 106 34.10 5.79 -7.81
N ASN A 107 35.18 5.03 -7.61
CA ASN A 107 35.20 3.58 -7.81
C ASN A 107 34.88 2.76 -6.54
N THR A 108 34.61 3.43 -5.43
CA THR A 108 34.30 2.76 -4.15
C THR A 108 32.79 2.63 -3.99
N GLN A 109 32.32 1.44 -3.69
CA GLN A 109 30.91 1.18 -3.33
C GLN A 109 30.78 0.91 -1.84
N TYR A 110 29.86 1.61 -1.20
CA TYR A 110 29.46 1.40 0.20
C TYR A 110 28.15 0.63 0.24
N ASN A 111 28.12 -0.45 1.02
CA ASN A 111 26.92 -1.20 1.33
C ASN A 111 26.41 -0.77 2.70
N CYS A 112 25.40 0.07 2.72
CA CYS A 112 24.78 0.56 3.95
C CYS A 112 23.66 -0.39 4.38
N ALA A 113 23.45 -0.54 5.69
CA ALA A 113 22.37 -1.37 6.19
C ALA A 113 21.77 -0.79 7.48
N ILE A 114 20.47 -1.00 7.65
CA ILE A 114 19.68 -0.64 8.82
C ILE A 114 18.86 -1.84 9.22
N HIS A 115 18.80 -2.13 10.50
CA HIS A 115 17.99 -3.21 11.05
C HIS A 115 16.73 -2.62 11.70
N ALA A 116 15.60 -3.29 11.49
CA ALA A 116 14.32 -2.87 12.02
C ALA A 116 13.42 -4.05 12.36
N THR A 117 12.39 -3.77 13.14
CA THR A 117 11.33 -4.70 13.49
C THR A 117 9.99 -4.17 12.98
N GLY A 118 9.03 -5.05 12.82
CA GLY A 118 7.67 -4.66 12.43
C GLY A 118 6.64 -5.64 12.98
N ALA A 119 5.45 -5.15 13.22
CA ALA A 119 4.32 -5.97 13.64
C ALA A 119 3.06 -5.54 12.90
N SER A 120 2.14 -6.47 12.71
CA SER A 120 0.84 -6.21 12.12
C SER A 120 -0.17 -7.23 12.64
N GLU A 121 -1.44 -6.84 12.59
CA GLU A 121 -2.54 -7.74 12.89
C GLU A 121 -3.58 -7.74 11.76
N ASN A 122 -4.12 -8.90 11.46
CA ASN A 122 -5.16 -9.06 10.47
C ASN A 122 -5.99 -10.32 10.75
N ALA A 123 -7.25 -10.36 10.29
CA ALA A 123 -8.06 -11.56 10.32
C ALA A 123 -7.50 -12.67 9.41
N ASN A 124 -6.71 -12.30 8.40
CA ASN A 124 -6.03 -13.21 7.51
C ASN A 124 -4.53 -13.25 7.86
N ILE A 125 -3.99 -14.46 8.07
CA ILE A 125 -2.58 -14.68 8.45
C ILE A 125 -1.60 -14.14 7.41
N ALA A 126 -1.86 -14.31 6.12
CA ALA A 126 -0.96 -13.83 5.06
C ALA A 126 -0.86 -12.30 5.07
N TYR A 127 -1.97 -11.60 5.26
CA TYR A 127 -1.97 -10.14 5.38
C TYR A 127 -1.34 -9.64 6.69
N ALA A 128 -1.48 -10.39 7.79
CA ALA A 128 -0.76 -10.06 9.02
C ALA A 128 0.77 -10.15 8.81
N MET A 129 1.24 -11.22 8.16
CA MET A 129 2.66 -11.43 7.86
C MET A 129 3.20 -10.38 6.88
N GLU A 130 2.48 -10.12 5.78
CA GLU A 130 2.84 -9.07 4.81
C GLU A 130 2.89 -7.69 5.46
N GLY A 131 1.91 -7.38 6.31
CA GLY A 131 1.87 -6.14 7.08
C GLY A 131 3.06 -6.00 8.01
N ALA A 132 3.47 -7.06 8.72
CA ALA A 132 4.64 -7.05 9.59
C ALA A 132 5.94 -6.76 8.81
N ILE A 133 6.13 -7.37 7.64
CA ILE A 133 7.26 -7.11 6.75
C ILE A 133 7.24 -5.66 6.26
N THR A 134 6.08 -5.17 5.82
CA THR A 134 5.92 -3.81 5.32
C THR A 134 6.19 -2.76 6.40
N ASN A 135 5.69 -2.99 7.62
CA ASN A 135 5.94 -2.10 8.76
C ASN A 135 7.42 -2.12 9.18
N ALA A 136 8.08 -3.28 9.15
CA ALA A 136 9.51 -3.36 9.40
C ALA A 136 10.31 -2.56 8.36
N LEU A 137 9.96 -2.67 7.08
CA LEU A 137 10.57 -1.88 6.02
C LEU A 137 10.32 -0.38 6.23
N GLY A 138 9.09 0.04 6.54
CA GLY A 138 8.74 1.43 6.85
C GLY A 138 9.57 1.99 8.01
N ASN A 139 9.72 1.21 9.10
CA ASN A 139 10.55 1.57 10.23
C ASN A 139 12.04 1.68 9.86
N ALA A 140 12.56 0.84 8.99
CA ALA A 140 13.94 0.93 8.52
C ALA A 140 14.17 2.21 7.71
N VAL A 141 13.29 2.50 6.74
CA VAL A 141 13.49 3.64 5.82
C VAL A 141 13.20 5.00 6.46
N SER A 142 12.40 5.05 7.53
CA SER A 142 12.22 6.28 8.32
C SER A 142 13.55 6.76 8.91
N ASN A 143 14.48 5.85 9.23
CA ASN A 143 15.81 6.20 9.76
C ASN A 143 16.74 6.84 8.71
N ILE A 144 16.39 6.83 7.43
CA ILE A 144 17.12 7.53 6.37
C ILE A 144 16.36 8.77 5.86
N GLY A 145 15.35 9.22 6.59
CA GLY A 145 14.61 10.45 6.28
C GLY A 145 13.40 10.25 5.36
N PHE A 146 12.98 9.01 5.07
CA PHE A 146 11.76 8.80 4.28
C PHE A 146 10.54 9.39 4.98
N GLN A 147 9.94 10.41 4.34
CA GLN A 147 8.77 11.14 4.83
C GLN A 147 8.94 11.64 6.29
N GLU A 148 10.13 12.13 6.62
CA GLU A 148 10.46 12.64 7.95
C GLU A 148 9.46 13.72 8.41
N SER A 149 9.00 14.57 7.50
CA SER A 149 7.97 15.59 7.75
C SER A 149 6.66 15.00 8.28
N VAL A 150 6.29 13.76 7.91
CA VAL A 150 5.12 13.07 8.45
C VAL A 150 5.38 12.62 9.89
N TYR A 151 6.53 12.02 10.16
CA TYR A 151 6.91 11.54 11.50
C TYR A 151 7.10 12.69 12.49
N LEU A 152 7.54 13.86 12.00
CA LEU A 152 7.63 15.09 12.81
C LEU A 152 6.29 15.82 12.97
N GLY A 153 5.20 15.33 12.37
CA GLY A 153 3.89 15.96 12.42
C GLY A 153 3.78 17.25 11.60
N LEU A 154 4.73 17.50 10.70
CA LEU A 154 4.75 18.68 9.81
C LEU A 154 3.89 18.48 8.56
N ARG A 155 3.52 17.22 8.27
CA ARG A 155 2.68 16.81 7.15
C ARG A 155 1.72 15.70 7.59
N SER A 156 0.47 15.77 7.20
CA SER A 156 -0.54 14.78 7.58
C SER A 156 -1.54 14.51 6.45
N HIS A 157 -2.28 13.41 6.56
CA HIS A 157 -3.38 13.09 5.65
C HIS A 157 -4.48 14.17 5.64
N LYS A 158 -4.58 14.98 6.71
CA LYS A 158 -5.57 16.06 6.84
C LYS A 158 -5.26 17.24 5.92
N ASP A 159 -3.99 17.45 5.57
CA ASP A 159 -3.55 18.55 4.71
C ASP A 159 -4.03 18.36 3.25
N PHE A 160 -4.40 17.14 2.88
CA PHE A 160 -4.83 16.74 1.54
C PHE A 160 -6.33 16.45 1.43
N GLN A 161 -7.10 16.62 2.50
CA GLN A 161 -8.54 16.45 2.43
C GLN A 161 -9.16 17.71 1.80
N PRO A 162 -10.13 17.56 0.86
CA PRO A 162 -10.90 18.70 0.41
C PRO A 162 -11.55 19.35 1.63
N ALA A 163 -11.47 20.67 1.73
CA ALA A 163 -12.10 21.44 2.80
C ALA A 163 -13.56 20.96 2.96
N PRO A 164 -14.02 20.60 4.16
CA PRO A 164 -15.42 20.25 4.36
C PRO A 164 -16.27 21.42 3.86
N ASN A 165 -17.21 21.14 2.94
CA ASN A 165 -18.12 22.14 2.37
C ASN A 165 -18.67 23.01 3.50
N GLY A 166 -18.29 24.27 3.47
CA GLY A 166 -18.37 25.20 4.58
C GLY A 166 -19.76 25.35 5.18
N ASN A 167 -19.85 25.04 6.44
CA ASN A 167 -20.59 25.82 7.44
C ASN A 167 -20.01 25.47 8.81
N GLY A 168 -18.90 26.07 9.18
CA GLY A 168 -18.27 25.91 10.47
C GLY A 168 -17.17 26.94 10.68
N ASN A 169 -17.50 27.96 11.44
CA ASN A 169 -16.61 29.02 11.94
C ASN A 169 -15.47 28.38 12.74
N GLY A 170 -14.32 28.19 12.14
CA GLY A 170 -13.13 27.62 12.77
C GLY A 170 -11.87 28.31 12.25
N ASN A 171 -11.25 29.09 13.13
CA ASN A 171 -10.06 29.90 12.94
C ASN A 171 -8.82 28.99 12.70
N GLY A 172 -8.72 28.39 11.52
CA GLY A 172 -7.55 27.66 11.04
C GLY A 172 -6.66 28.60 10.23
N LYS A 173 -5.50 28.95 10.75
CA LYS A 173 -4.46 29.65 9.98
C LYS A 173 -4.10 28.78 8.77
N ALA A 174 -4.51 29.22 7.58
CA ALA A 174 -4.01 28.68 6.32
C ALA A 174 -2.51 28.97 6.25
N TYR A 175 -1.68 27.94 6.32
CA TYR A 175 -0.29 28.01 5.91
C TYR A 175 -0.27 28.09 4.39
N ALA A 176 0.06 29.28 3.86
CA ALA A 176 0.34 29.42 2.44
C ALA A 176 1.59 28.59 2.10
N PRO A 177 1.55 27.76 1.05
CA PRO A 177 2.73 27.03 0.63
C PRO A 177 3.81 28.04 0.18
N LYS A 178 4.99 27.96 0.77
CA LYS A 178 6.17 28.64 0.24
C LYS A 178 6.38 28.11 -1.18
N SER A 179 6.37 29.03 -2.14
CA SER A 179 6.61 28.75 -3.56
C SER A 179 7.87 27.90 -3.75
N ALA A 180 7.65 26.68 -4.24
CA ALA A 180 8.71 25.83 -4.77
C ALA A 180 9.37 26.50 -5.98
N PRO A 181 10.67 26.27 -6.24
CA PRO A 181 11.32 26.69 -7.48
C PRO A 181 10.56 26.11 -8.68
N ALA A 182 10.41 26.91 -9.74
CA ALA A 182 9.68 26.52 -10.94
C ALA A 182 10.22 25.18 -11.52
N PRO A 183 9.33 24.23 -11.87
CA PRO A 183 9.75 22.96 -12.44
C PRO A 183 10.39 23.18 -13.82
N VAL A 184 11.53 22.53 -14.01
CA VAL A 184 12.13 22.34 -15.34
C VAL A 184 11.10 21.61 -16.22
N PRO A 185 10.85 22.02 -17.48
CA PRO A 185 9.86 21.38 -18.34
C PRO A 185 10.14 19.88 -18.50
N ALA A 186 9.19 19.07 -18.05
CA ALA A 186 9.24 17.63 -18.30
C ALA A 186 9.14 17.33 -19.79
N PRO A 187 9.85 16.30 -20.30
CA PRO A 187 9.63 15.81 -21.66
C PRO A 187 8.16 15.41 -21.82
N GLN A 188 7.54 15.83 -22.93
CA GLN A 188 6.17 15.46 -23.27
C GLN A 188 6.02 13.92 -23.28
N PRO A 189 4.97 13.38 -22.68
CA PRO A 189 4.72 11.94 -22.75
C PRO A 189 4.40 11.54 -24.18
N GLN A 190 5.19 10.62 -24.71
CA GLN A 190 4.79 9.85 -25.89
C GLN A 190 3.53 9.05 -25.54
N PRO A 191 2.59 8.87 -26.48
CA PRO A 191 1.40 8.07 -26.23
C PRO A 191 1.82 6.65 -25.86
N ALA A 192 1.33 6.20 -24.72
CA ALA A 192 1.53 4.83 -24.25
C ALA A 192 0.97 3.85 -25.27
N PRO A 193 1.70 2.76 -25.59
CA PRO A 193 1.11 1.65 -26.32
C PRO A 193 -0.05 1.09 -25.49
N ALA A 194 -1.12 0.72 -26.18
CA ALA A 194 -2.30 0.10 -25.59
C ALA A 194 -1.87 -1.03 -24.65
N ALA A 195 -2.42 -1.02 -23.44
CA ALA A 195 -2.20 -2.07 -22.46
C ALA A 195 -2.80 -3.39 -23.00
N GLU A 196 -1.95 -4.19 -23.62
CA GLU A 196 -2.22 -5.61 -23.81
C GLU A 196 -2.02 -6.32 -22.48
N ALA A 197 -3.11 -6.98 -22.08
CA ALA A 197 -3.22 -8.11 -21.18
C ALA A 197 -2.05 -8.33 -20.20
N ALA A 198 -2.21 -7.87 -18.97
CA ALA A 198 -1.49 -8.44 -17.83
C ALA A 198 -1.82 -9.94 -17.75
N GLY A 199 -0.77 -10.76 -17.85
CA GLY A 199 -0.80 -12.19 -17.92
C GLY A 199 -1.57 -12.85 -16.78
N GLU A 200 -2.07 -14.04 -17.07
CA GLU A 200 -2.66 -15.02 -16.19
C GLU A 200 -1.68 -15.43 -15.09
N GLY A 201 -1.62 -14.62 -14.01
CA GLY A 201 -1.17 -15.09 -12.70
C GLY A 201 -2.29 -15.95 -12.15
N GLU A 202 -1.95 -17.16 -11.70
CA GLU A 202 -2.79 -18.15 -11.04
C GLU A 202 -3.82 -17.44 -10.12
N LEU A 203 -5.09 -17.49 -10.53
CA LEU A 203 -6.19 -16.81 -9.87
C LEU A 203 -6.34 -17.43 -8.48
N ALA A 204 -6.10 -16.64 -7.44
CA ALA A 204 -6.55 -16.97 -6.09
C ALA A 204 -8.01 -17.41 -6.16
N ASP A 205 -8.40 -18.46 -5.40
CA ASP A 205 -9.76 -19.05 -5.42
C ASP A 205 -10.84 -17.94 -5.50
N PRO A 206 -11.57 -17.81 -6.60
CA PRO A 206 -12.55 -16.73 -6.79
C PRO A 206 -13.64 -16.72 -5.72
N GLY A 207 -13.90 -17.86 -5.08
CA GLY A 207 -14.88 -17.98 -3.99
C GLY A 207 -14.48 -17.20 -2.74
N GLN A 208 -13.19 -17.01 -2.49
CA GLN A 208 -12.67 -16.28 -1.34
C GLN A 208 -12.63 -14.76 -1.56
N PHE A 209 -12.96 -14.28 -2.75
CA PHE A 209 -12.97 -12.84 -3.03
C PHE A 209 -14.01 -12.13 -2.16
N ILE A 210 -13.55 -11.17 -1.35
CA ILE A 210 -14.38 -10.37 -0.44
C ILE A 210 -14.81 -9.08 -1.13
N LEU A 211 -16.11 -8.79 -1.12
CA LEU A 211 -16.66 -7.56 -1.69
C LEU A 211 -16.26 -6.34 -0.86
N THR A 212 -15.74 -5.33 -1.52
CA THR A 212 -15.29 -4.06 -0.90
C THR A 212 -16.34 -2.96 -0.96
N PHE A 213 -17.48 -3.19 -1.65
CA PHE A 213 -18.53 -2.20 -1.91
C PHE A 213 -19.94 -2.77 -1.78
N GLY A 214 -20.93 -1.88 -1.79
CA GLY A 214 -22.37 -2.22 -1.78
C GLY A 214 -22.85 -2.76 -0.43
N LYS A 215 -24.13 -3.23 -0.42
CA LYS A 215 -24.78 -3.73 0.80
C LYS A 215 -24.21 -5.06 1.33
N ASN A 216 -23.49 -5.79 0.48
CA ASN A 216 -22.83 -7.05 0.83
C ASN A 216 -21.31 -6.87 1.04
N LYS A 217 -20.87 -5.66 1.32
CA LYS A 217 -19.47 -5.37 1.68
C LYS A 217 -19.04 -6.22 2.87
N GLY A 218 -17.86 -6.85 2.74
CA GLY A 218 -17.29 -7.72 3.77
C GLY A 218 -17.66 -9.19 3.63
N SER A 219 -18.56 -9.57 2.71
CA SER A 219 -18.89 -10.98 2.42
C SER A 219 -18.08 -11.50 1.25
N SER A 220 -17.67 -12.77 1.31
CA SER A 220 -17.05 -13.45 0.16
C SER A 220 -18.08 -13.92 -0.86
N LEU A 221 -17.64 -14.19 -2.10
CA LEU A 221 -18.52 -14.72 -3.14
C LEU A 221 -19.09 -16.09 -2.77
N ALA A 222 -18.29 -16.93 -2.10
CA ALA A 222 -18.74 -18.24 -1.63
C ALA A 222 -19.77 -18.13 -0.50
N GLU A 223 -19.60 -17.24 0.47
CA GLU A 223 -20.60 -16.98 1.52
C GLU A 223 -21.92 -16.49 0.93
N LEU A 224 -21.88 -15.55 0.00
CA LEU A 224 -23.07 -15.07 -0.67
C LEU A 224 -23.77 -16.17 -1.47
N TRP A 225 -23.01 -17.01 -2.16
CA TRP A 225 -23.58 -18.14 -2.90
C TRP A 225 -24.28 -19.13 -1.99
N ASN A 226 -23.67 -19.44 -0.85
CA ASN A 226 -24.20 -20.37 0.15
C ASN A 226 -25.35 -19.79 0.98
N SER A 227 -25.54 -18.47 0.97
CA SER A 227 -26.64 -17.81 1.68
C SER A 227 -28.02 -18.02 1.03
N GLY A 228 -28.08 -18.75 -0.10
CA GLY A 228 -29.32 -19.11 -0.76
C GLY A 228 -29.64 -18.27 -2.01
N PRO A 229 -30.90 -18.36 -2.52
CA PRO A 229 -31.25 -17.79 -3.83
C PRO A 229 -31.01 -16.30 -4.00
N VAL A 230 -31.13 -15.52 -2.92
CA VAL A 230 -30.88 -14.06 -2.96
C VAL A 230 -29.41 -13.76 -3.16
N GLY A 231 -28.51 -14.44 -2.43
CA GLY A 231 -27.07 -14.29 -2.59
C GLY A 231 -26.58 -14.78 -3.94
N GLN A 232 -27.10 -15.91 -4.41
CA GLN A 232 -26.82 -16.43 -5.76
C GLN A 232 -27.25 -15.44 -6.84
N GLY A 233 -28.41 -14.81 -6.67
CA GLY A 233 -28.90 -13.78 -7.57
C GLY A 233 -27.98 -12.57 -7.62
N TYR A 234 -27.41 -12.16 -6.46
CA TYR A 234 -26.47 -11.08 -6.37
C TYR A 234 -25.14 -11.40 -7.08
N VAL A 235 -24.60 -12.60 -6.88
CA VAL A 235 -23.35 -13.03 -7.55
C VAL A 235 -23.54 -13.09 -9.08
N ARG A 236 -24.68 -13.59 -9.54
CA ARG A 236 -25.04 -13.58 -10.98
C ARG A 236 -25.20 -12.18 -11.55
N TRP A 237 -25.84 -11.28 -10.80
CA TRP A 237 -25.95 -9.87 -11.18
C TRP A 237 -24.59 -9.19 -11.28
N LEU A 238 -23.70 -9.45 -10.32
CA LEU A 238 -22.33 -8.91 -10.32
C LEU A 238 -21.50 -9.41 -11.52
N ALA A 239 -21.69 -10.67 -11.92
CA ALA A 239 -21.01 -11.27 -13.07
C ALA A 239 -21.57 -10.85 -14.43
N ALA A 240 -22.79 -10.32 -14.51
CA ALA A 240 -23.47 -10.02 -15.78
C ALA A 240 -22.76 -8.90 -16.56
N VAL A 241 -22.69 -9.05 -17.89
CA VAL A 241 -21.93 -8.16 -18.80
C VAL A 241 -22.86 -7.19 -19.56
N SER A 242 -24.18 -7.41 -19.57
CA SER A 242 -25.09 -6.61 -20.38
C SER A 242 -26.51 -6.48 -19.78
N GLY A 243 -27.12 -5.36 -20.03
CA GLY A 243 -28.55 -5.08 -19.85
C GLY A 243 -28.93 -4.68 -18.43
N LYS A 244 -29.19 -5.61 -17.54
CA LYS A 244 -29.62 -5.37 -16.15
C LYS A 244 -28.60 -5.80 -15.10
N GLY A 245 -27.33 -6.00 -15.48
CA GLY A 245 -26.24 -6.44 -14.61
C GLY A 245 -25.51 -5.28 -13.93
N PHE A 246 -24.45 -5.64 -13.23
CA PHE A 246 -23.54 -4.70 -12.59
C PHE A 246 -22.71 -3.94 -13.65
N GLU A 247 -22.74 -2.62 -13.59
CA GLU A 247 -21.94 -1.74 -14.44
C GLU A 247 -20.68 -1.28 -13.68
N PRO A 248 -19.49 -1.82 -13.97
CA PRO A 248 -18.27 -1.46 -13.26
C PRO A 248 -17.81 -0.06 -13.65
N ARG A 249 -17.60 0.81 -12.66
CA ARG A 249 -17.13 2.20 -12.84
C ARG A 249 -15.68 2.39 -12.45
N THR A 250 -15.16 1.58 -11.53
CA THR A 250 -13.79 1.65 -11.02
C THR A 250 -12.96 0.41 -11.45
N PRO A 251 -11.65 0.43 -11.34
CA PRO A 251 -10.81 -0.76 -11.53
C PRO A 251 -11.18 -1.90 -10.57
N GLU A 252 -11.51 -1.58 -9.31
CA GLU A 252 -11.95 -2.53 -8.29
C GLU A 252 -13.28 -3.19 -8.67
N ASP A 253 -14.23 -2.43 -9.21
CA ASP A 253 -15.49 -2.95 -9.70
C ASP A 253 -15.27 -3.96 -10.85
N ARG A 254 -14.37 -3.64 -11.77
CA ARG A 254 -13.99 -4.54 -12.87
C ARG A 254 -13.32 -5.81 -12.37
N TYR A 255 -12.51 -5.71 -11.33
CA TYR A 255 -11.90 -6.87 -10.71
C TYR A 255 -12.94 -7.74 -10.02
N ALA A 256 -13.84 -7.15 -9.22
CA ALA A 256 -14.94 -7.88 -8.58
C ALA A 256 -15.84 -8.60 -9.61
N GLN A 257 -16.16 -7.95 -10.74
CA GLN A 257 -16.93 -8.57 -11.81
C GLN A 257 -16.20 -9.77 -12.44
N ARG A 258 -14.87 -9.67 -12.65
CA ARG A 258 -14.05 -10.78 -13.14
C ARG A 258 -14.04 -11.95 -12.17
N MET A 259 -13.87 -11.68 -10.86
CA MET A 259 -13.89 -12.72 -9.82
C MET A 259 -15.26 -13.42 -9.75
N ALA A 260 -16.35 -12.66 -9.84
CA ALA A 260 -17.69 -13.24 -9.88
C ALA A 260 -17.92 -14.13 -11.11
N LYS A 261 -17.42 -13.74 -12.28
CA LYS A 261 -17.48 -14.56 -13.50
C LYS A 261 -16.68 -15.85 -13.34
N ALA A 262 -15.43 -15.76 -12.86
CA ALA A 262 -14.57 -16.92 -12.64
C ALA A 262 -15.21 -17.88 -11.63
N PHE A 263 -15.79 -17.36 -10.54
CA PHE A 263 -16.49 -18.14 -9.55
C PHE A 263 -17.70 -18.90 -10.14
N LEU A 264 -18.54 -18.24 -10.94
CA LEU A 264 -19.68 -18.90 -11.59
C LEU A 264 -19.25 -19.98 -12.59
N SER A 265 -18.14 -19.75 -13.30
CA SER A 265 -17.58 -20.77 -14.20
C SER A 265 -17.15 -22.03 -13.44
N LEU A 266 -16.53 -21.89 -12.26
CA LEU A 266 -16.21 -23.03 -11.40
C LEU A 266 -17.47 -23.73 -10.89
N GLN A 267 -18.48 -22.98 -10.43
CA GLN A 267 -19.74 -23.59 -9.95
C GLN A 267 -20.46 -24.37 -11.05
N SER A 268 -20.43 -23.89 -12.30
CA SER A 268 -21.03 -24.62 -13.43
C SER A 268 -20.25 -25.88 -13.79
N ALA A 269 -18.93 -25.91 -13.61
CA ALA A 269 -18.10 -27.11 -13.85
C ALA A 269 -18.31 -28.21 -12.80
N TYR A 270 -18.72 -27.86 -11.58
CA TYR A 270 -19.01 -28.84 -10.51
C TYR A 270 -20.46 -29.35 -10.52
N ALA A 271 -21.35 -28.73 -11.27
CA ALA A 271 -22.76 -29.09 -11.34
C ALA A 271 -23.11 -30.03 -12.53
N GLY A 272 -22.15 -30.39 -13.37
CA GLY A 272 -22.22 -31.36 -14.46
C GLY A 272 -21.46 -32.62 -14.18
#